data_02912c21c93e0aeb4d854f8ce270724e
#
_entry.id   02912c21c93e0aeb4d854f8ce270724e
#
_cell.length_a   1.000
_cell.length_b   1.000
_cell.length_c   1.000
_cell.angle_alpha   90.00
_cell.angle_beta   90.00
_cell.angle_gamma   90.00
#
_symmetry.space_group_name_H-M   'P 1'
#
loop_
_entity.id
_entity.type
_entity.pdbx_description
1 polymer ?
#
loop_
_entity_poly.entity_id
_entity_poly.type
_entity_poly.pdbx_seq_one_letter_code
_entity_poly.pdbx_strand_id
1 'polypeptide(L)'
;MTFDARQRLHHVARVDLTAIEGIEESTALVVLSEIGTDMSRWPNEKHFGSWLGLAPNPKKSGGKVKSSVTRPGVNRAAQALRLAAKNLQRSTSALGAFFRRIAARRGLAKAITATAYKLARIVYALLKHGTAYVAHGLAVYETAYRERVVRQVKRKAAELGLVVVEREALVQPS
;
A
#
# COMPACT_ATOMS: atom_id res chain seq x y z
N MET A 1 -16.89 23.54 -19.38
CA MET A 1 -15.53 22.94 -19.29
C MET A 1 -15.47 22.12 -18.02
N THR A 2 -15.50 20.81 -18.12
CA THR A 2 -15.35 19.91 -16.97
C THR A 2 -13.88 19.95 -16.55
N PHE A 3 -13.63 20.30 -15.29
CA PHE A 3 -12.28 20.34 -14.72
C PHE A 3 -11.77 18.91 -14.53
N ASP A 4 -10.87 18.46 -15.39
CA ASP A 4 -10.24 17.14 -15.25
C ASP A 4 -9.01 17.25 -14.32
N ALA A 5 -9.26 17.05 -13.04
CA ALA A 5 -8.23 17.09 -12.01
C ALA A 5 -7.16 16.00 -12.24
N ARG A 6 -7.56 14.82 -12.72
CA ARG A 6 -6.66 13.70 -12.98
C ARG A 6 -5.66 14.01 -14.08
N GLN A 7 -6.11 14.58 -15.20
CA GLN A 7 -5.22 14.99 -16.29
C GLN A 7 -4.19 16.03 -15.84
N ARG A 8 -4.62 17.03 -15.06
CA ARG A 8 -3.71 18.05 -14.52
C ARG A 8 -2.69 17.48 -13.53
N LEU A 9 -3.13 16.59 -12.64
CA LEU A 9 -2.22 15.90 -11.71
C LEU A 9 -1.19 15.06 -12.46
N HIS A 10 -1.61 14.35 -13.50
CA HIS A 10 -0.71 13.59 -14.38
C HIS A 10 0.28 14.52 -15.12
N HIS A 11 -0.18 15.65 -15.63
CA HIS A 11 0.69 16.62 -16.31
C HIS A 11 1.79 17.16 -15.38
N VAL A 12 1.43 17.49 -14.13
CA VAL A 12 2.36 18.02 -13.13
C VAL A 12 3.31 16.94 -12.61
N ALA A 13 2.78 15.78 -12.25
CA ALA A 13 3.56 14.71 -11.64
C ALA A 13 4.29 13.82 -12.65
N ARG A 14 3.90 13.87 -13.93
CA ARG A 14 4.33 12.98 -15.03
C ARG A 14 4.02 11.50 -14.78
N VAL A 15 3.28 11.20 -13.74
CA VAL A 15 2.81 9.86 -13.36
C VAL A 15 1.38 9.96 -12.81
N ASP A 16 0.62 8.88 -12.90
CA ASP A 16 -0.74 8.81 -12.37
C ASP A 16 -0.73 8.18 -10.97
N LEU A 17 -0.87 9.00 -9.93
CA LEU A 17 -0.96 8.51 -8.55
C LEU A 17 -2.26 7.75 -8.30
N THR A 18 -3.32 8.00 -9.09
CA THR A 18 -4.60 7.30 -8.94
C THR A 18 -4.56 5.85 -9.43
N ALA A 19 -3.48 5.47 -10.14
CA ALA A 19 -3.20 4.08 -10.46
C ALA A 19 -2.82 3.23 -9.23
N ILE A 20 -2.46 3.89 -8.11
CA ILE A 20 -2.20 3.21 -6.84
C ILE A 20 -3.54 2.96 -6.15
N GLU A 21 -3.84 1.70 -5.91
CA GLU A 21 -5.08 1.31 -5.24
C GLU A 21 -5.26 2.02 -3.90
N GLY A 22 -6.46 2.57 -3.69
CA GLY A 22 -6.83 3.35 -2.51
C GLY A 22 -6.49 4.85 -2.60
N ILE A 23 -5.77 5.30 -3.63
CA ILE A 23 -5.48 6.71 -3.86
C ILE A 23 -6.44 7.26 -4.93
N GLU A 24 -7.39 8.08 -4.50
CA GLU A 24 -8.31 8.82 -5.35
C GLU A 24 -7.72 10.19 -5.73
N GLU A 25 -8.36 10.90 -6.67
CA GLU A 25 -7.90 12.21 -7.16
C GLU A 25 -7.71 13.23 -6.04
N SER A 26 -8.65 13.28 -5.09
CA SER A 26 -8.56 14.18 -3.93
C SER A 26 -7.34 13.87 -3.05
N THR A 27 -7.07 12.59 -2.82
CA THR A 27 -5.88 12.13 -2.08
C THR A 27 -4.61 12.48 -2.84
N ALA A 28 -4.57 12.21 -4.15
CA ALA A 28 -3.43 12.52 -5.01
C ALA A 28 -3.12 14.03 -5.02
N LEU A 29 -4.16 14.86 -5.11
CA LEU A 29 -4.03 16.31 -5.06
C LEU A 29 -3.42 16.79 -3.73
N VAL A 30 -3.96 16.32 -2.59
CA VAL A 30 -3.44 16.70 -1.26
C VAL A 30 -2.00 16.23 -1.09
N VAL A 31 -1.69 15.01 -1.51
CA VAL A 31 -0.34 14.46 -1.40
C VAL A 31 0.64 15.29 -2.24
N LEU A 32 0.35 15.52 -3.53
CA LEU A 32 1.23 16.30 -4.41
C LEU A 32 1.38 17.75 -3.96
N SER A 33 0.31 18.40 -3.47
CA SER A 33 0.40 19.78 -2.98
C SER A 33 1.31 19.94 -1.76
N GLU A 34 1.43 18.89 -0.95
CA GLU A 34 2.24 18.91 0.28
C GLU A 34 3.70 18.50 0.02
N ILE A 35 3.92 17.49 -0.83
CA ILE A 35 5.26 16.93 -1.06
C ILE A 35 5.97 17.49 -2.29
N GLY A 36 5.20 18.03 -3.27
CA GLY A 36 5.73 18.36 -4.60
C GLY A 36 6.04 17.12 -5.43
N THR A 37 6.77 17.32 -6.51
CA THR A 37 7.17 16.25 -7.45
C THR A 37 8.65 15.87 -7.34
N ASP A 38 9.45 16.71 -6.68
CA ASP A 38 10.89 16.48 -6.51
C ASP A 38 11.17 15.57 -5.32
N MET A 39 11.55 14.33 -5.63
CA MET A 39 11.91 13.31 -4.63
C MET A 39 13.38 13.35 -4.23
N SER A 40 14.19 14.24 -4.79
CA SER A 40 15.62 14.36 -4.45
C SER A 40 15.85 14.81 -3.00
N ARG A 41 14.86 15.51 -2.41
CA ARG A 41 14.85 15.94 -1.01
C ARG A 41 14.97 14.79 0.00
N TRP A 42 14.65 13.58 -0.41
CA TRP A 42 14.75 12.39 0.45
C TRP A 42 15.65 11.33 -0.19
N PRO A 43 16.67 10.86 0.51
CA PRO A 43 17.61 9.86 -0.03
C PRO A 43 16.92 8.57 -0.49
N ASN A 44 15.88 8.15 0.22
CA ASN A 44 15.10 6.95 -0.10
C ASN A 44 13.69 7.01 0.51
N GLU A 45 12.87 6.01 0.18
CA GLU A 45 11.49 5.90 0.63
C GLU A 45 11.33 5.77 2.16
N LYS A 46 12.36 5.31 2.88
CA LYS A 46 12.32 5.21 4.35
C LYS A 46 12.44 6.60 4.98
N HIS A 47 13.34 7.45 4.45
CA HIS A 47 13.46 8.84 4.89
C HIS A 47 12.20 9.63 4.58
N PHE A 48 11.61 9.43 3.39
CA PHE A 48 10.33 10.04 3.03
C PHE A 48 9.20 9.64 4.00
N GLY A 49 9.04 8.35 4.27
CA GLY A 49 8.03 7.86 5.22
C GLY A 49 8.28 8.31 6.67
N SER A 50 9.54 8.51 7.05
CA SER A 50 9.91 9.08 8.35
C SER A 50 9.56 10.56 8.44
N TRP A 51 9.80 11.34 7.37
CA TRP A 51 9.41 12.74 7.27
C TRP A 51 7.89 12.91 7.37
N LEU A 52 7.11 12.04 6.74
CA LEU A 52 5.65 11.98 6.86
C LEU A 52 5.17 11.60 8.28
N GLY A 53 6.05 11.13 9.16
CA GLY A 53 5.66 10.61 10.48
C GLY A 53 4.88 9.28 10.41
N LEU A 54 5.05 8.50 9.33
CA LEU A 54 4.41 7.20 9.14
C LEU A 54 5.33 6.03 9.47
N ALA A 55 6.64 6.25 9.48
CA ALA A 55 7.61 5.21 9.82
C ALA A 55 7.53 4.84 11.32
N PRO A 56 7.64 3.55 11.65
CA PRO A 56 7.73 3.13 13.04
C PRO A 56 8.99 3.71 13.68
N ASN A 57 8.86 4.31 14.87
CA ASN A 57 9.97 4.82 15.65
C ASN A 57 10.15 3.97 16.92
N PRO A 58 10.86 2.83 16.82
CA PRO A 58 11.00 1.92 17.96
C PRO A 58 11.90 2.51 19.03
N LYS A 59 11.34 2.76 20.21
CA LYS A 59 12.12 3.04 21.43
C LYS A 59 12.60 1.72 22.01
N LYS A 60 13.91 1.49 22.01
CA LYS A 60 14.54 0.30 22.58
C LYS A 60 15.17 0.65 23.93
N SER A 61 15.05 -0.24 24.91
CA SER A 61 15.77 -0.19 26.17
C SER A 61 16.08 -1.61 26.62
N GLY A 62 17.33 -1.88 26.97
CA GLY A 62 17.79 -3.23 27.34
C GLY A 62 17.54 -4.29 26.27
N GLY A 63 17.73 -3.95 24.98
CA GLY A 63 17.49 -4.87 23.84
C GLY A 63 16.01 -5.11 23.50
N LYS A 64 15.05 -4.66 24.32
CA LYS A 64 13.61 -4.84 24.11
C LYS A 64 12.96 -3.59 23.53
N VAL A 65 12.04 -3.76 22.56
CA VAL A 65 11.24 -2.67 22.00
C VAL A 65 10.15 -2.29 23.01
N LYS A 66 10.27 -1.13 23.65
CA LYS A 66 9.28 -0.60 24.61
C LYS A 66 8.09 0.07 23.92
N SER A 67 8.32 0.69 22.77
CA SER A 67 7.28 1.38 22.01
C SER A 67 7.66 1.43 20.53
N SER A 68 6.66 1.38 19.63
CA SER A 68 6.82 1.57 18.19
C SER A 68 5.88 2.64 17.65
N VAL A 69 5.56 3.62 18.50
CA VAL A 69 4.68 4.75 18.13
C VAL A 69 5.39 5.62 17.09
N THR A 70 4.67 6.02 16.05
CA THR A 70 5.14 7.00 15.06
C THR A 70 5.32 8.37 15.71
N ARG A 71 6.17 9.22 15.11
CA ARG A 71 6.31 10.60 15.58
C ARG A 71 4.98 11.34 15.48
N PRO A 72 4.57 12.10 16.51
CA PRO A 72 3.43 13.00 16.39
C PRO A 72 3.75 14.10 15.36
N GLY A 73 2.79 14.43 14.52
CA GLY A 73 2.95 15.48 13.51
C GLY A 73 1.67 15.64 12.70
N VAL A 74 1.37 16.87 12.33
CA VAL A 74 0.23 17.22 11.48
C VAL A 74 0.76 17.40 10.05
N ASN A 75 0.98 16.30 9.34
CA ASN A 75 1.32 16.33 7.92
C ASN A 75 0.07 15.98 7.11
N ARG A 76 -0.37 16.87 6.24
CA ARG A 76 -1.60 16.72 5.43
C ARG A 76 -1.52 15.53 4.48
N ALA A 77 -0.37 15.31 3.84
CA ALA A 77 -0.16 14.14 2.99
C ALA A 77 -0.23 12.83 3.80
N ALA A 78 0.32 12.81 5.01
CA ALA A 78 0.22 11.64 5.89
C ALA A 78 -1.22 11.34 6.30
N GLN A 79 -2.03 12.38 6.55
CA GLN A 79 -3.47 12.21 6.85
C GLN A 79 -4.22 11.67 5.63
N ALA A 80 -4.00 12.23 4.44
CA ALA A 80 -4.59 11.76 3.20
C ALA A 80 -4.23 10.28 2.93
N LEU A 81 -2.97 9.89 3.12
CA LEU A 81 -2.54 8.50 2.98
C LEU A 81 -3.15 7.57 4.04
N ARG A 82 -3.43 8.04 5.26
CA ARG A 82 -4.17 7.25 6.27
C ARG A 82 -5.62 7.02 5.86
N LEU A 83 -6.28 8.02 5.26
CA LEU A 83 -7.63 7.87 4.71
C LEU A 83 -7.63 6.87 3.54
N ALA A 84 -6.69 7.01 2.60
CA ALA A 84 -6.50 6.05 1.51
C ALA A 84 -6.27 4.62 2.03
N ALA A 85 -5.44 4.47 3.06
CA ALA A 85 -5.19 3.18 3.69
C ALA A 85 -6.46 2.56 4.30
N LYS A 86 -7.35 3.36 4.88
CA LYS A 86 -8.63 2.89 5.43
C LYS A 86 -9.55 2.32 4.35
N ASN A 87 -9.56 2.91 3.16
CA ASN A 87 -10.35 2.42 2.03
C ASN A 87 -9.94 1.00 1.58
N LEU A 88 -8.67 0.64 1.78
CA LEU A 88 -8.15 -0.69 1.45
C LEU A 88 -8.64 -1.81 2.39
N GLN A 89 -9.34 -1.51 3.47
CA GLN A 89 -9.87 -2.51 4.40
C GLN A 89 -10.75 -3.55 3.70
N ARG A 90 -11.57 -3.12 2.74
CA ARG A 90 -12.51 -3.96 1.99
C ARG A 90 -11.95 -4.49 0.67
N SER A 91 -10.76 -4.07 0.29
CA SER A 91 -10.13 -4.50 -0.95
C SER A 91 -9.72 -5.98 -0.90
N THR A 92 -9.88 -6.68 -2.01
CA THR A 92 -9.45 -8.08 -2.20
C THR A 92 -7.97 -8.20 -2.58
N SER A 93 -7.31 -7.10 -2.87
CA SER A 93 -5.91 -7.04 -3.28
C SER A 93 -4.94 -7.47 -2.18
N ALA A 94 -3.67 -7.61 -2.57
CA ALA A 94 -2.58 -7.85 -1.63
C ALA A 94 -2.37 -6.71 -0.63
N LEU A 95 -2.69 -5.45 -1.01
CA LEU A 95 -2.66 -4.30 -0.09
C LEU A 95 -3.78 -4.40 0.95
N GLY A 96 -5.01 -4.75 0.53
CA GLY A 96 -6.13 -5.01 1.43
C GLY A 96 -5.87 -6.18 2.37
N ALA A 97 -5.29 -7.27 1.85
CA ALA A 97 -4.88 -8.41 2.68
C ALA A 97 -3.79 -8.04 3.71
N PHE A 98 -2.84 -7.19 3.31
CA PHE A 98 -1.84 -6.64 4.24
C PHE A 98 -2.50 -5.86 5.36
N PHE A 99 -3.45 -4.96 5.03
CA PHE A 99 -4.22 -4.20 6.00
C PHE A 99 -4.93 -5.11 7.01
N ARG A 100 -5.76 -6.06 6.52
CA ARG A 100 -6.53 -6.99 7.38
C ARG A 100 -5.63 -7.83 8.28
N ARG A 101 -4.50 -8.31 7.77
CA ARG A 101 -3.53 -9.08 8.57
C ARG A 101 -2.95 -8.27 9.73
N ILE A 102 -2.63 -6.99 9.50
CA ILE A 102 -2.13 -6.12 10.58
C ILE A 102 -3.26 -5.78 11.56
N ALA A 103 -4.47 -5.50 11.05
CA ALA A 103 -5.63 -5.19 11.88
C ALA A 103 -5.97 -6.33 12.85
N ALA A 104 -5.98 -7.57 12.36
CA ALA A 104 -6.25 -8.74 13.18
C ALA A 104 -5.20 -8.97 14.29
N ARG A 105 -3.93 -8.62 14.04
CA ARG A 105 -2.84 -8.87 15.00
C ARG A 105 -2.57 -7.70 15.94
N ARG A 106 -2.77 -6.46 15.49
CA ARG A 106 -2.27 -5.26 16.17
C ARG A 106 -3.32 -4.15 16.29
N GLY A 107 -4.53 -4.38 15.80
CA GLY A 107 -5.64 -3.43 15.82
C GLY A 107 -5.64 -2.46 14.65
N LEU A 108 -6.79 -1.81 14.49
CA LEU A 108 -7.12 -0.98 13.32
C LEU A 108 -6.17 0.23 13.16
N ALA A 109 -5.88 0.95 14.23
CA ALA A 109 -5.04 2.14 14.18
C ALA A 109 -3.62 1.83 13.66
N LYS A 110 -3.05 0.69 14.07
CA LYS A 110 -1.73 0.24 13.60
C LYS A 110 -1.80 -0.24 12.15
N ALA A 111 -2.90 -0.87 11.74
CA ALA A 111 -3.12 -1.28 10.35
C ALA A 111 -3.19 -0.06 9.41
N ILE A 112 -3.95 0.97 9.77
CA ILE A 112 -4.04 2.22 9.01
C ILE A 112 -2.65 2.83 8.84
N THR A 113 -1.90 3.00 9.92
CA THR A 113 -0.58 3.63 9.86
C THR A 113 0.44 2.80 9.05
N ALA A 114 0.46 1.48 9.23
CA ALA A 114 1.36 0.59 8.49
C ALA A 114 1.05 0.56 6.99
N THR A 115 -0.24 0.58 6.63
CA THR A 115 -0.66 0.60 5.23
C THR A 115 -0.42 1.98 4.61
N ALA A 116 -0.68 3.08 5.33
CA ALA A 116 -0.32 4.43 4.89
C ALA A 116 1.20 4.56 4.63
N TYR A 117 2.03 3.98 5.49
CA TYR A 117 3.47 3.93 5.28
C TYR A 117 3.84 3.15 4.01
N LYS A 118 3.16 2.04 3.74
CA LYS A 118 3.37 1.28 2.50
C LYS A 118 2.95 2.07 1.27
N LEU A 119 1.79 2.75 1.31
CA LEU A 119 1.35 3.66 0.25
C LEU A 119 2.35 4.79 0.01
N ALA A 120 2.86 5.42 1.07
CA ALA A 120 3.89 6.46 0.97
C ALA A 120 5.13 5.97 0.21
N ARG A 121 5.59 4.75 0.48
CA ARG A 121 6.73 4.16 -0.23
C ARG A 121 6.45 3.92 -1.71
N ILE A 122 5.22 3.51 -2.05
CA ILE A 122 4.80 3.33 -3.45
C ILE A 122 4.73 4.68 -4.16
N VAL A 123 4.15 5.72 -3.52
CA VAL A 123 4.13 7.09 -4.05
C VAL A 123 5.54 7.62 -4.31
N TYR A 124 6.45 7.46 -3.35
CA TYR A 124 7.85 7.83 -3.52
C TYR A 124 8.48 7.13 -4.72
N ALA A 125 8.32 5.82 -4.81
CA ALA A 125 8.88 5.03 -5.91
C ALA A 125 8.29 5.43 -7.27
N LEU A 126 6.98 5.71 -7.33
CA LEU A 126 6.29 6.14 -8.54
C LEU A 126 6.81 7.50 -9.03
N LEU A 127 6.94 8.47 -8.13
CA LEU A 127 7.44 9.81 -8.46
C LEU A 127 8.93 9.79 -8.82
N LYS A 128 9.73 8.93 -8.21
CA LYS A 128 11.18 8.86 -8.43
C LYS A 128 11.59 8.00 -9.62
N HIS A 129 10.92 6.87 -9.84
CA HIS A 129 11.34 5.84 -10.81
C HIS A 129 10.34 5.64 -11.95
N GLY A 130 9.15 6.26 -11.86
CA GLY A 130 8.12 6.19 -12.88
C GLY A 130 7.21 4.96 -12.79
N THR A 131 6.20 4.94 -13.68
CA THR A 131 5.09 3.98 -13.64
C THR A 131 5.54 2.54 -13.90
N ALA A 132 6.43 2.33 -14.86
CA ALA A 132 6.90 0.97 -15.22
C ALA A 132 7.54 0.23 -14.05
N TYR A 133 8.38 0.93 -13.25
CA TYR A 133 9.03 0.36 -12.07
C TYR A 133 8.01 -0.09 -11.02
N VAL A 134 7.01 0.76 -10.74
CA VAL A 134 6.00 0.47 -9.72
C VAL A 134 5.03 -0.60 -10.19
N ALA A 135 4.59 -0.56 -11.45
CA ALA A 135 3.72 -1.57 -12.04
C ALA A 135 4.33 -2.98 -11.94
N HIS A 136 5.62 -3.11 -12.29
CA HIS A 136 6.33 -4.38 -12.13
C HIS A 136 6.36 -4.84 -10.66
N GLY A 137 6.72 -3.96 -9.73
CA GLY A 137 6.77 -4.28 -8.30
C GLY A 137 5.42 -4.67 -7.70
N LEU A 138 4.33 -4.01 -8.13
CA LEU A 138 2.97 -4.36 -7.71
C LEU A 138 2.53 -5.71 -8.28
N ALA A 139 2.81 -5.98 -9.57
CA ALA A 139 2.48 -7.26 -10.19
C ALA A 139 3.18 -8.43 -9.49
N VAL A 140 4.47 -8.32 -9.20
CA VAL A 140 5.23 -9.33 -8.43
C VAL A 140 4.62 -9.53 -7.04
N TYR A 141 4.23 -8.43 -6.38
CA TYR A 141 3.62 -8.51 -5.05
C TYR A 141 2.25 -9.20 -5.07
N GLU A 142 1.40 -8.91 -6.07
CA GLU A 142 0.09 -9.56 -6.24
C GLU A 142 0.25 -11.05 -6.57
N THR A 143 1.15 -11.40 -7.47
CA THR A 143 1.45 -12.81 -7.82
C THR A 143 1.87 -13.60 -6.58
N ALA A 144 2.84 -13.10 -5.81
CA ALA A 144 3.30 -13.74 -4.59
C ALA A 144 2.19 -13.87 -3.52
N TYR A 145 1.28 -12.89 -3.47
CA TYR A 145 0.11 -12.95 -2.60
C TYR A 145 -0.86 -14.06 -3.05
N ARG A 146 -1.22 -14.09 -4.34
CA ARG A 146 -2.10 -15.12 -4.93
C ARG A 146 -1.58 -16.53 -4.67
N GLU A 147 -0.31 -16.78 -4.96
CA GLU A 147 0.33 -18.07 -4.71
C GLU A 147 0.25 -18.50 -3.24
N ARG A 148 0.45 -17.54 -2.31
CA ARG A 148 0.33 -17.81 -0.87
C ARG A 148 -1.08 -18.22 -0.49
N VAL A 149 -2.09 -17.52 -1.02
CA VAL A 149 -3.50 -17.82 -0.78
C VAL A 149 -3.84 -19.21 -1.32
N VAL A 150 -3.42 -19.52 -2.54
CA VAL A 150 -3.64 -20.85 -3.16
C VAL A 150 -3.02 -21.95 -2.32
N ARG A 151 -1.76 -21.81 -1.89
CA ARG A 151 -1.10 -22.77 -0.99
C ARG A 151 -1.87 -22.97 0.32
N GLN A 152 -2.38 -21.89 0.90
CA GLN A 152 -3.16 -21.97 2.14
C GLN A 152 -4.50 -22.69 1.94
N VAL A 153 -5.20 -22.42 0.83
CA VAL A 153 -6.46 -23.08 0.48
C VAL A 153 -6.22 -24.57 0.23
N LYS A 154 -5.21 -24.94 -0.57
CA LYS A 154 -4.85 -26.33 -0.86
C LYS A 154 -4.55 -27.11 0.43
N ARG A 155 -3.80 -26.50 1.38
CA ARG A 155 -3.50 -27.13 2.67
C ARG A 155 -4.77 -27.37 3.49
N LYS A 156 -5.65 -26.36 3.62
CA LYS A 156 -6.91 -26.50 4.36
C LYS A 156 -7.85 -27.52 3.74
N ALA A 157 -7.92 -27.58 2.42
CA ALA A 157 -8.71 -28.57 1.71
C ALA A 157 -8.18 -30.00 1.99
N ALA A 158 -6.87 -30.20 1.95
CA ALA A 158 -6.25 -31.48 2.28
C ALA A 158 -6.54 -31.93 3.72
N GLU A 159 -6.54 -31.03 4.70
CA GLU A 159 -6.91 -31.29 6.10
C GLU A 159 -8.36 -31.81 6.22
N LEU A 160 -9.23 -31.45 5.26
CA LEU A 160 -10.65 -31.88 5.20
C LEU A 160 -10.89 -33.05 4.24
N GLY A 161 -9.85 -33.63 3.65
CA GLY A 161 -9.97 -34.73 2.65
C GLY A 161 -10.47 -34.20 1.28
N LEU A 162 -10.39 -32.91 1.01
CA LEU A 162 -10.83 -32.29 -0.23
C LEU A 162 -9.65 -31.95 -1.16
N VAL A 163 -9.91 -31.97 -2.47
CA VAL A 163 -8.94 -31.57 -3.51
C VAL A 163 -9.37 -30.26 -4.12
N VAL A 164 -8.46 -29.30 -4.26
CA VAL A 164 -8.70 -28.03 -4.95
C VAL A 164 -8.27 -28.16 -6.40
N VAL A 165 -9.22 -27.98 -7.31
CA VAL A 165 -9.01 -28.00 -8.76
C VAL A 165 -9.22 -26.59 -9.31
N GLU A 166 -8.41 -26.15 -10.27
CA GLU A 166 -8.59 -24.88 -10.93
C GLU A 166 -9.82 -24.92 -11.84
N ARG A 167 -10.61 -23.86 -11.87
CA ARG A 167 -11.89 -23.82 -12.59
C ARG A 167 -11.74 -24.10 -14.09
N GLU A 168 -10.62 -23.69 -14.69
CA GLU A 168 -10.33 -23.94 -16.11
C GLU A 168 -10.13 -25.43 -16.43
N ALA A 169 -9.64 -26.23 -15.49
CA ALA A 169 -9.47 -27.67 -15.65
C ALA A 169 -10.81 -28.45 -15.67
N LEU A 170 -11.91 -27.81 -15.26
CA LEU A 170 -13.25 -28.42 -15.22
C LEU A 170 -14.05 -28.17 -16.51
N VAL A 171 -13.54 -27.38 -17.46
CA VAL A 171 -14.24 -26.97 -18.69
C VAL A 171 -13.73 -27.71 -19.95
N GLN A 172 -12.91 -28.74 -19.83
CA GLN A 172 -12.61 -29.60 -20.97
C GLN A 172 -13.77 -30.60 -21.19
N PRO A 173 -14.61 -30.42 -22.24
CA PRO A 173 -15.56 -31.44 -22.65
C PRO A 173 -14.78 -32.63 -23.25
N SER A 174 -15.17 -33.80 -22.83
CA SER A 174 -14.77 -35.06 -23.46
C SER A 174 -15.18 -35.12 -24.92
#